data_98c21ff5df722a04bc8bf501ceefe025
#
_entry.id   98c21ff5df722a04bc8bf501ceefe025
#
_cell.length_a   1.000
_cell.length_b   1.000
_cell.length_c   1.000
_cell.angle_alpha   90.00
_cell.angle_beta   90.00
_cell.angle_gamma   90.00
#
_symmetry.space_group_name_H-M   'P 1'
#
loop_
_entity.id
_entity.type
_entity.pdbx_description
1 polymer ?
#
loop_
_entity_poly.entity_id
_entity_poly.type
_entity_poly.pdbx_seq_one_letter_code
_entity_poly.pdbx_strand_id
1 'polypeptide(L)'
;SGEVGCVTSHLKALKYFLENSDSPCALIMEDDCDLDTVKHWGFTWKDFFCKVSYDYDVVQLAIINPAQVHVRMHRRFVNDFSTACYLITRHHAQKLMDLHVRGDKYKLDNGVKPRAVADDLIYNSGNTFAIPLFLYKIELGSSIHNEHVDVFHKSSYEGLWNFWRNDSSNISDWNLIFDYDPYFGTLPPGWENK
;
A
#
# COMPACT_ATOMS: atom_id res chain seq x y z
N SER A 1 2.17 -18.63 -12.11
CA SER A 1 2.80 -17.32 -12.37
C SER A 1 3.22 -16.71 -11.03
N GLY A 2 4.20 -15.81 -11.05
CA GLY A 2 4.63 -15.06 -9.86
C GLY A 2 3.49 -14.27 -9.22
N GLU A 3 2.63 -13.65 -10.02
CA GLU A 3 1.44 -12.92 -9.53
C GLU A 3 0.52 -13.79 -8.66
N VAL A 4 0.24 -15.02 -9.09
CA VAL A 4 -0.58 -15.97 -8.30
C VAL A 4 0.13 -16.32 -6.99
N GLY A 5 1.44 -16.51 -7.02
CA GLY A 5 2.25 -16.76 -5.83
C GLY A 5 2.15 -15.61 -4.83
N CYS A 6 2.34 -14.37 -5.29
CA CYS A 6 2.23 -13.16 -4.48
C CYS A 6 0.85 -13.06 -3.82
N VAL A 7 -0.23 -13.07 -4.60
CA VAL A 7 -1.62 -13.00 -4.08
C VAL A 7 -1.89 -14.08 -3.04
N THR A 8 -1.52 -15.32 -3.32
CA THR A 8 -1.78 -16.43 -2.38
C THR A 8 -0.96 -16.31 -1.10
N SER A 9 0.25 -15.74 -1.15
CA SER A 9 1.05 -15.45 0.03
C SER A 9 0.38 -14.42 0.92
N HIS A 10 -0.14 -13.33 0.36
CA HIS A 10 -0.91 -12.33 1.11
C HIS A 10 -2.17 -12.94 1.74
N LEU A 11 -2.97 -13.69 0.97
CA LEU A 11 -4.16 -14.35 1.52
C LEU A 11 -3.82 -15.33 2.65
N LYS A 12 -2.70 -16.04 2.57
CA LYS A 12 -2.22 -16.91 3.68
C LYS A 12 -1.82 -16.08 4.90
N ALA A 13 -1.13 -14.95 4.72
CA ALA A 13 -0.75 -14.06 5.82
C ALA A 13 -1.99 -13.50 6.53
N LEU A 14 -3.01 -13.07 5.76
CA LEU A 14 -4.28 -12.60 6.31
C LEU A 14 -5.03 -13.70 7.05
N LYS A 15 -5.07 -14.91 6.51
CA LYS A 15 -5.65 -16.07 7.19
C LYS A 15 -4.94 -16.34 8.52
N TYR A 16 -3.61 -16.35 8.52
CA TYR A 16 -2.81 -16.54 9.72
C TYR A 16 -3.10 -15.46 10.79
N PHE A 17 -3.18 -14.20 10.37
CA PHE A 17 -3.57 -13.09 11.25
C PHE A 17 -4.93 -13.34 11.91
N LEU A 18 -5.94 -13.72 11.13
CA LEU A 18 -7.30 -13.96 11.63
C LEU A 18 -7.38 -15.13 12.61
N GLU A 19 -6.58 -16.17 12.39
CA GLU A 19 -6.58 -17.39 13.20
C GLU A 19 -5.72 -17.28 14.47
N ASN A 20 -4.71 -16.38 14.50
CA ASN A 20 -3.69 -16.37 15.56
C ASN A 20 -3.60 -15.06 16.34
N SER A 21 -4.46 -14.10 16.09
CA SER A 21 -4.46 -12.80 16.76
C SER A 21 -5.86 -12.28 16.94
N ASP A 22 -6.13 -11.57 18.04
CA ASP A 22 -7.39 -10.83 18.28
C ASP A 22 -7.24 -9.33 17.99
N SER A 23 -6.09 -8.89 17.45
CA SER A 23 -5.86 -7.49 17.13
C SER A 23 -6.89 -6.95 16.13
N PRO A 24 -7.33 -5.69 16.24
CA PRO A 24 -8.27 -5.08 15.29
C PRO A 24 -7.67 -4.83 13.92
N CYS A 25 -6.35 -4.80 13.81
CA CYS A 25 -5.64 -4.61 12.54
C CYS A 25 -4.31 -5.35 12.53
N ALA A 26 -3.72 -5.52 11.35
CA ALA A 26 -2.40 -6.09 11.13
C ALA A 26 -1.58 -5.21 10.19
N LEU A 27 -0.29 -5.12 10.46
CA LEU A 27 0.71 -4.60 9.53
C LEU A 27 1.27 -5.80 8.76
N ILE A 28 1.05 -5.82 7.46
CA ILE A 28 1.58 -6.84 6.54
C ILE A 28 2.76 -6.23 5.80
N MET A 29 3.85 -6.97 5.74
CA MET A 29 5.10 -6.53 5.10
C MET A 29 5.67 -7.68 4.27
N GLU A 30 6.13 -7.36 3.06
CA GLU A 30 6.94 -8.24 2.24
C GLU A 30 8.42 -8.19 2.71
N ASP A 31 9.23 -9.12 2.31
CA ASP A 31 10.64 -9.24 2.73
C ASP A 31 11.55 -8.17 2.09
N ASP A 32 11.08 -7.51 1.04
CA ASP A 32 11.73 -6.37 0.41
C ASP A 32 11.31 -5.01 0.99
N CYS A 33 10.39 -4.95 1.95
CA CYS A 33 10.05 -3.71 2.62
C CYS A 33 11.26 -3.13 3.37
N ASP A 34 11.54 -1.83 3.17
CA ASP A 34 12.66 -1.15 3.77
C ASP A 34 12.20 -0.15 4.84
N LEU A 35 12.72 -0.32 6.06
CA LEU A 35 12.39 0.48 7.24
C LEU A 35 13.32 1.68 7.46
N ASP A 36 14.25 1.93 6.57
CA ASP A 36 15.26 2.98 6.72
C ASP A 36 14.68 4.39 6.83
N THR A 37 13.45 4.60 6.36
CA THR A 37 12.73 5.87 6.49
C THR A 37 12.32 6.19 7.92
N VAL A 38 12.15 5.19 8.79
CA VAL A 38 11.65 5.35 10.18
C VAL A 38 12.52 6.33 10.99
N LYS A 39 13.83 6.32 10.78
CA LYS A 39 14.77 7.23 11.45
C LYS A 39 14.58 8.71 11.10
N HIS A 40 13.82 9.00 10.05
CA HIS A 40 13.52 10.35 9.58
C HIS A 40 12.12 10.83 9.97
N TRP A 41 11.33 9.99 10.64
CA TRP A 41 9.99 10.37 11.08
C TRP A 41 10.03 11.30 12.28
N GLY A 42 9.31 12.41 12.21
CA GLY A 42 9.06 13.28 13.36
C GLY A 42 7.74 12.98 14.07
N PHE A 43 7.21 11.77 13.92
CA PHE A 43 5.97 11.30 14.54
C PHE A 43 6.13 9.85 14.99
N THR A 44 5.19 9.39 15.82
CA THR A 44 5.12 8.01 16.32
C THR A 44 3.97 7.25 15.70
N TRP A 45 3.95 5.93 15.85
CA TRP A 45 2.78 5.12 15.48
C TRP A 45 1.50 5.55 16.20
N LYS A 46 1.62 6.06 17.43
CA LYS A 46 0.47 6.61 18.15
C LYS A 46 -0.09 7.84 17.43
N ASP A 47 0.77 8.73 16.96
CA ASP A 47 0.35 9.90 16.19
C ASP A 47 -0.32 9.48 14.89
N PHE A 48 0.26 8.51 14.18
CA PHE A 48 -0.33 7.92 12.98
C PHE A 48 -1.75 7.40 13.26
N PHE A 49 -1.94 6.56 14.27
CA PHE A 49 -3.25 6.00 14.58
C PHE A 49 -4.27 7.03 15.09
N CYS A 50 -3.82 8.15 15.65
CA CYS A 50 -4.70 9.25 16.00
C CYS A 50 -5.17 10.06 14.79
N LYS A 51 -4.49 9.95 13.65
CA LYS A 51 -4.72 10.78 12.46
C LYS A 51 -5.30 10.01 11.28
N VAL A 52 -5.03 8.71 11.19
CA VAL A 52 -5.61 7.88 10.12
C VAL A 52 -7.13 7.91 10.23
N SER A 53 -7.81 7.98 9.07
CA SER A 53 -9.27 7.97 9.03
C SER A 53 -9.83 6.73 9.74
N TYR A 54 -10.82 6.91 10.63
CA TYR A 54 -11.41 5.82 11.42
C TYR A 54 -12.16 4.78 10.56
N ASP A 55 -12.52 5.11 9.34
CA ASP A 55 -13.26 4.29 8.40
C ASP A 55 -12.37 3.58 7.36
N TYR A 56 -11.04 3.58 7.54
CA TYR A 56 -10.16 2.86 6.63
C TYR A 56 -10.38 1.34 6.72
N ASP A 57 -10.31 0.68 5.58
CA ASP A 57 -10.17 -0.77 5.48
C ASP A 57 -8.70 -1.17 5.34
N VAL A 58 -7.97 -0.42 4.49
CA VAL A 58 -6.54 -0.60 4.25
C VAL A 58 -5.85 0.76 4.17
N VAL A 59 -4.62 0.83 4.70
CA VAL A 59 -3.70 1.94 4.43
C VAL A 59 -2.45 1.37 3.77
N GLN A 60 -2.24 1.72 2.51
CA GLN A 60 -1.03 1.37 1.77
C GLN A 60 0.12 2.25 2.24
N LEU A 61 1.22 1.65 2.70
CA LEU A 61 2.33 2.33 3.38
C LEU A 61 3.63 2.32 2.57
N ALA A 62 3.73 1.49 1.53
CA ALA A 62 4.79 1.51 0.54
C ALA A 62 4.17 1.65 -0.85
N ILE A 63 4.62 2.64 -1.62
CA ILE A 63 4.00 3.01 -2.90
C ILE A 63 5.06 3.05 -3.99
N ILE A 64 4.73 2.45 -5.13
CA ILE A 64 5.44 2.60 -6.39
C ILE A 64 4.52 3.39 -7.32
N ASN A 65 4.79 4.67 -7.52
CA ASN A 65 4.05 5.48 -8.47
C ASN A 65 5.01 6.17 -9.43
N PRO A 66 5.03 5.76 -10.71
CA PRO A 66 5.98 6.30 -11.69
C PRO A 66 5.68 7.74 -12.11
N ALA A 67 4.46 8.20 -11.90
CA ALA A 67 4.03 9.52 -12.36
C ALA A 67 4.24 10.60 -11.29
N GLN A 68 3.90 10.30 -10.05
CA GLN A 68 3.96 11.25 -8.95
C GLN A 68 4.05 10.55 -7.59
N VAL A 69 5.08 10.88 -6.84
CA VAL A 69 5.21 10.47 -5.45
C VAL A 69 4.74 11.61 -4.56
N HIS A 70 3.79 11.33 -3.69
CA HIS A 70 3.22 12.32 -2.79
C HIS A 70 3.23 11.82 -1.35
N VAL A 71 4.07 12.41 -0.50
CA VAL A 71 4.18 12.02 0.91
C VAL A 71 3.15 12.76 1.74
N ARG A 72 1.90 12.45 1.48
CA ARG A 72 0.74 12.92 2.22
C ARG A 72 -0.36 11.87 2.15
N MET A 73 -1.17 11.75 3.18
CA MET A 73 -2.29 10.82 3.17
C MET A 73 -3.32 11.22 2.10
N HIS A 74 -3.67 10.27 1.27
CA HIS A 74 -4.64 10.46 0.20
C HIS A 74 -5.44 9.18 -0.01
N ARG A 75 -6.58 9.27 -0.67
CA ARG A 75 -7.31 8.10 -1.13
C ARG A 75 -6.48 7.40 -2.21
N ARG A 76 -6.29 6.08 -2.06
CA ARG A 76 -5.46 5.33 -3.00
C ARG A 76 -5.90 5.56 -4.44
N PHE A 77 -4.96 5.90 -5.29
CA PHE A 77 -5.13 6.03 -6.72
C PHE A 77 -4.75 4.71 -7.42
N VAL A 78 -5.32 4.44 -8.59
CA VAL A 78 -5.09 3.19 -9.33
C VAL A 78 -3.60 2.94 -9.67
N ASN A 79 -2.82 4.00 -9.79
CA ASN A 79 -1.38 3.95 -10.09
C ASN A 79 -0.49 3.89 -8.84
N ASP A 80 -1.06 3.87 -7.64
CA ASP A 80 -0.33 3.58 -6.41
C ASP A 80 -0.15 2.07 -6.30
N PHE A 81 0.89 1.56 -6.96
CA PHE A 81 1.21 0.14 -6.97
C PHE A 81 1.95 -0.28 -5.71
N SER A 82 2.09 -1.55 -5.49
CA SER A 82 2.84 -2.24 -4.44
C SER A 82 2.00 -2.73 -3.26
N THR A 83 2.30 -3.95 -2.86
CA THR A 83 1.82 -4.58 -1.63
C THR A 83 2.95 -4.79 -0.62
N ALA A 84 4.12 -4.18 -0.84
CA ALA A 84 5.30 -4.35 0.01
C ALA A 84 5.04 -4.01 1.48
N CYS A 85 4.16 -3.04 1.77
CA CYS A 85 3.73 -2.76 3.15
C CYS A 85 2.34 -2.12 3.18
N TYR A 86 1.46 -2.66 4.02
CA TYR A 86 0.14 -2.09 4.27
C TYR A 86 -0.42 -2.46 5.64
N LEU A 87 -1.21 -1.57 6.19
CA LEU A 87 -2.04 -1.80 7.37
C LEU A 87 -3.44 -2.22 6.92
N ILE A 88 -3.99 -3.28 7.50
CA ILE A 88 -5.31 -3.81 7.15
C ILE A 88 -6.16 -4.05 8.39
N THR A 89 -7.43 -3.69 8.35
CA THR A 89 -8.36 -4.00 9.43
C THR A 89 -8.75 -5.48 9.42
N ARG A 90 -9.05 -6.02 10.61
CA ARG A 90 -9.56 -7.39 10.75
C ARG A 90 -10.84 -7.60 9.93
N HIS A 91 -11.73 -6.60 9.91
CA HIS A 91 -12.96 -6.65 9.13
C HIS A 91 -12.67 -6.86 7.64
N HIS A 92 -11.76 -6.07 7.08
CA HIS A 92 -11.41 -6.19 5.66
C HIS A 92 -10.65 -7.47 5.35
N ALA A 93 -9.75 -7.91 6.24
CA ALA A 93 -9.08 -9.20 6.10
C ALA A 93 -10.08 -10.36 6.03
N GLN A 94 -11.12 -10.36 6.91
CA GLN A 94 -12.19 -11.35 6.85
C GLN A 94 -12.98 -11.27 5.53
N LYS A 95 -13.32 -10.05 5.09
CA LYS A 95 -13.98 -9.83 3.79
C LYS A 95 -13.19 -10.43 2.63
N LEU A 96 -11.87 -10.26 2.62
CA LEU A 96 -11.01 -10.85 1.59
C LEU A 96 -11.01 -12.38 1.65
N MET A 97 -11.03 -12.98 2.85
CA MET A 97 -11.19 -14.43 2.98
C MET A 97 -12.51 -14.89 2.38
N ASP A 98 -13.61 -14.22 2.71
CA ASP A 98 -14.95 -14.56 2.22
C ASP A 98 -15.06 -14.40 0.69
N LEU A 99 -14.37 -13.45 0.12
CA LEU A 99 -14.36 -13.22 -1.34
C LEU A 99 -13.48 -14.24 -2.09
N HIS A 100 -12.32 -14.55 -1.55
CA HIS A 100 -11.23 -15.17 -2.31
C HIS A 100 -10.85 -16.59 -1.87
N VAL A 101 -11.27 -17.05 -0.69
CA VAL A 101 -10.90 -18.36 -0.17
C VAL A 101 -12.12 -19.31 -0.13
N ARG A 102 -11.95 -20.53 -0.63
CA ARG A 102 -12.95 -21.59 -0.67
C ARG A 102 -12.31 -22.90 -0.19
N GLY A 103 -12.26 -23.11 1.13
CA GLY A 103 -11.54 -24.22 1.72
C GLY A 103 -10.04 -24.13 1.42
N ASP A 104 -9.52 -25.06 0.66
CA ASP A 104 -8.11 -25.13 0.20
C ASP A 104 -7.87 -24.46 -1.16
N LYS A 105 -8.90 -23.86 -1.76
CA LYS A 105 -8.85 -23.25 -3.09
C LYS A 105 -9.00 -21.74 -3.00
N TYR A 106 -8.45 -21.06 -4.01
CA TYR A 106 -8.52 -19.60 -4.14
C TYR A 106 -9.30 -19.21 -5.40
N LYS A 107 -10.17 -18.21 -5.25
CA LYS A 107 -10.81 -17.49 -6.35
C LYS A 107 -10.08 -16.17 -6.52
N LEU A 108 -9.19 -16.08 -7.51
CA LEU A 108 -8.27 -14.95 -7.69
C LEU A 108 -8.71 -13.96 -8.77
N ASP A 109 -9.89 -14.10 -9.32
CA ASP A 109 -10.45 -13.08 -10.20
C ASP A 109 -11.02 -11.91 -9.36
N ASN A 110 -10.87 -10.69 -9.85
CA ASN A 110 -11.46 -9.50 -9.25
C ASN A 110 -12.84 -9.15 -9.88
N GLY A 111 -13.38 -10.06 -10.69
CA GLY A 111 -14.66 -9.90 -11.37
C GLY A 111 -14.64 -8.95 -12.59
N VAL A 112 -13.58 -8.14 -12.76
CA VAL A 112 -13.45 -7.14 -13.84
C VAL A 112 -12.39 -7.54 -14.84
N LYS A 113 -11.28 -8.09 -14.36
CA LYS A 113 -10.15 -8.54 -15.21
C LYS A 113 -9.71 -9.94 -14.77
N PRO A 114 -9.34 -10.81 -15.70
CA PRO A 114 -8.86 -12.17 -15.38
C PRO A 114 -7.43 -12.16 -14.79
N ARG A 115 -6.94 -11.03 -14.32
CA ARG A 115 -5.59 -10.84 -13.80
C ARG A 115 -5.59 -10.89 -12.28
N ALA A 116 -4.88 -11.87 -11.73
CA ALA A 116 -4.67 -12.00 -10.29
C ALA A 116 -3.49 -11.09 -9.86
N VAL A 117 -3.77 -9.84 -9.55
CA VAL A 117 -2.79 -8.88 -9.03
C VAL A 117 -3.11 -8.61 -7.57
N ALA A 118 -2.10 -8.69 -6.71
CA ALA A 118 -2.28 -8.51 -5.26
C ALA A 118 -2.85 -7.13 -4.93
N ASP A 119 -2.36 -6.08 -5.56
CA ASP A 119 -2.88 -4.71 -5.41
C ASP A 119 -4.39 -4.63 -5.63
N ASP A 120 -4.86 -5.21 -6.74
CA ASP A 120 -6.29 -5.16 -7.09
C ASP A 120 -7.15 -5.92 -6.07
N LEU A 121 -6.69 -7.10 -5.64
CA LEU A 121 -7.47 -7.90 -4.69
C LEU A 121 -7.52 -7.26 -3.31
N ILE A 122 -6.40 -6.75 -2.81
CA ILE A 122 -6.30 -6.24 -1.44
C ILE A 122 -6.98 -4.88 -1.33
N TYR A 123 -6.76 -4.00 -2.31
CA TYR A 123 -7.13 -2.59 -2.17
C TYR A 123 -8.48 -2.22 -2.77
N ASN A 124 -8.90 -2.84 -3.89
CA ASN A 124 -10.06 -2.35 -4.64
C ASN A 124 -11.41 -2.69 -3.99
N SER A 125 -11.44 -3.64 -3.07
CA SER A 125 -12.70 -4.05 -2.40
C SER A 125 -13.00 -3.31 -1.11
N GLY A 126 -12.13 -2.37 -0.69
CA GLY A 126 -12.25 -1.63 0.56
C GLY A 126 -12.03 -0.13 0.41
N ASN A 127 -12.24 0.58 1.53
CA ASN A 127 -11.90 1.99 1.66
C ASN A 127 -10.39 2.10 1.92
N THR A 128 -9.62 2.36 0.86
CA THR A 128 -8.17 2.33 0.90
C THR A 128 -7.57 3.72 0.81
N PHE A 129 -6.75 4.05 1.81
CA PHE A 129 -5.88 5.22 1.81
C PHE A 129 -4.45 4.81 1.49
N ALA A 130 -3.62 5.78 1.11
CA ALA A 130 -2.22 5.60 0.80
C ALA A 130 -1.39 6.73 1.41
N ILE A 131 -0.23 6.38 1.96
CA ILE A 131 0.81 7.29 2.41
C ILE A 131 2.15 6.54 2.38
N PRO A 132 3.15 7.00 1.61
CA PRO A 132 4.41 6.27 1.45
C PRO A 132 5.34 6.50 2.65
N LEU A 133 5.14 5.75 3.72
CA LEU A 133 5.97 5.79 4.92
C LEU A 133 7.20 4.89 4.82
N PHE A 134 7.13 3.81 4.07
CA PHE A 134 8.22 2.85 3.88
C PHE A 134 8.68 2.81 2.43
N LEU A 135 9.90 2.34 2.24
CA LEU A 135 10.48 2.04 0.94
C LEU A 135 10.48 0.54 0.66
N TYR A 136 11.01 0.18 -0.47
CA TYR A 136 11.23 -1.20 -0.91
C TYR A 136 12.67 -1.33 -1.44
N LYS A 137 13.28 -2.51 -1.29
CA LYS A 137 14.66 -2.77 -1.69
C LYS A 137 14.74 -3.01 -3.20
N ILE A 138 15.32 -2.06 -3.91
CA ILE A 138 15.48 -2.14 -5.37
C ILE A 138 16.50 -3.22 -5.75
N GLU A 139 17.52 -3.43 -4.93
CA GLU A 139 18.63 -4.34 -5.21
C GLU A 139 18.19 -5.81 -5.28
N LEU A 140 17.08 -6.16 -4.63
CA LEU A 140 16.56 -7.52 -4.67
C LEU A 140 15.90 -7.88 -6.01
N GLY A 141 15.64 -6.86 -6.86
CA GLY A 141 14.91 -7.04 -8.09
C GLY A 141 13.46 -7.44 -7.88
N SER A 142 12.68 -7.45 -8.95
CA SER A 142 11.32 -7.99 -8.90
C SER A 142 11.32 -9.41 -9.43
N SER A 143 10.88 -10.37 -8.64
CA SER A 143 10.68 -11.75 -9.10
C SER A 143 9.52 -11.88 -10.10
N ILE A 144 8.69 -10.85 -10.23
CA ILE A 144 7.46 -10.86 -11.03
C ILE A 144 7.63 -10.03 -12.31
N HIS A 145 8.26 -8.85 -12.23
CA HIS A 145 8.32 -7.88 -13.34
C HIS A 145 9.67 -7.17 -13.40
N ASN A 146 10.74 -7.86 -13.77
CA ASN A 146 12.09 -7.28 -13.92
C ASN A 146 12.12 -6.06 -14.86
N GLU A 147 11.27 -6.06 -15.89
CA GLU A 147 11.18 -4.95 -16.88
C GLU A 147 10.65 -3.64 -16.25
N HIS A 148 9.93 -3.72 -15.15
CA HIS A 148 9.36 -2.55 -14.47
C HIS A 148 10.35 -1.86 -13.52
N VAL A 149 11.42 -2.54 -13.12
CA VAL A 149 12.38 -2.02 -12.12
C VAL A 149 13.01 -0.71 -12.60
N ASP A 150 13.52 -0.67 -13.84
CA ASP A 150 14.19 0.52 -14.37
C ASP A 150 13.22 1.64 -14.73
N VAL A 151 11.98 1.30 -15.12
CA VAL A 151 11.02 2.29 -15.63
C VAL A 151 10.17 2.89 -14.52
N PHE A 152 9.74 2.10 -13.54
CA PHE A 152 8.78 2.53 -12.53
C PHE A 152 9.37 2.57 -11.11
N HIS A 153 10.08 1.53 -10.71
CA HIS A 153 10.52 1.40 -9.32
C HIS A 153 11.60 2.42 -8.97
N LYS A 154 12.59 2.58 -9.84
CA LYS A 154 13.75 3.42 -9.56
C LYS A 154 13.40 4.89 -9.37
N SER A 155 12.61 5.48 -10.26
CA SER A 155 12.22 6.89 -10.16
C SER A 155 11.36 7.17 -8.93
N SER A 156 10.42 6.26 -8.63
CA SER A 156 9.57 6.34 -7.43
C SER A 156 10.40 6.21 -6.16
N TYR A 157 11.34 5.25 -6.12
CA TYR A 157 12.26 5.06 -5.01
C TYR A 157 13.14 6.30 -4.77
N GLU A 158 13.79 6.80 -5.80
CA GLU A 158 14.67 7.97 -5.70
C GLU A 158 13.92 9.20 -5.19
N GLY A 159 12.71 9.43 -5.66
CA GLY A 159 11.86 10.53 -5.21
C GLY A 159 11.49 10.41 -3.73
N LEU A 160 11.04 9.24 -3.29
CA LEU A 160 10.72 8.96 -1.89
C LEU A 160 11.94 9.04 -0.98
N TRP A 161 13.05 8.43 -1.40
CA TRP A 161 14.28 8.44 -0.62
C TRP A 161 14.84 9.85 -0.45
N ASN A 162 14.80 10.66 -1.53
CA ASN A 162 15.20 12.05 -1.46
C ASN A 162 14.32 12.84 -0.48
N PHE A 163 12.99 12.67 -0.56
CA PHE A 163 12.07 13.31 0.39
C PHE A 163 12.44 12.94 1.83
N TRP A 164 12.49 11.66 2.17
CA TRP A 164 12.73 11.22 3.54
C TRP A 164 14.09 11.65 4.06
N ARG A 165 15.13 11.59 3.24
CA ARG A 165 16.51 11.89 3.64
C ARG A 165 16.80 13.39 3.75
N ASN A 166 16.25 14.20 2.86
CA ASN A 166 16.60 15.61 2.73
C ASN A 166 15.45 16.53 3.12
N ASP A 167 14.26 16.30 2.59
CA ASP A 167 13.15 17.26 2.71
C ASP A 167 12.38 17.10 4.02
N SER A 168 12.32 15.88 4.58
CA SER A 168 11.59 15.59 5.81
C SER A 168 12.11 16.43 7.00
N SER A 169 13.39 16.77 7.03
CA SER A 169 13.98 17.62 8.07
C SER A 169 13.41 19.04 8.10
N ASN A 170 12.80 19.51 7.01
CA ASN A 170 12.16 20.82 6.90
C ASN A 170 10.70 20.83 7.33
N ILE A 171 10.12 19.67 7.67
CA ILE A 171 8.72 19.56 8.12
C ILE A 171 8.65 20.09 9.55
N SER A 172 8.01 21.23 9.74
CA SER A 172 7.77 21.83 11.05
C SER A 172 6.52 21.29 11.75
N ASP A 173 5.52 20.89 10.95
CA ASP A 173 4.27 20.30 11.45
C ASP A 173 3.98 18.97 10.73
N TRP A 174 4.28 17.88 11.39
CA TRP A 174 4.07 16.52 10.89
C TRP A 174 2.59 16.15 10.75
N ASN A 175 1.66 16.89 11.36
CA ASN A 175 0.24 16.63 11.15
C ASN A 175 -0.14 16.83 9.69
N LEU A 176 0.56 17.69 8.96
CA LEU A 176 0.25 18.01 7.56
C LEU A 176 0.36 16.80 6.62
N ILE A 177 1.22 15.81 6.92
CA ILE A 177 1.30 14.61 6.08
C ILE A 177 0.11 13.67 6.26
N PHE A 178 -0.62 13.79 7.37
CA PHE A 178 -1.82 13.01 7.68
C PHE A 178 -3.11 13.72 7.32
N ASP A 179 -3.05 15.00 6.99
CA ASP A 179 -4.22 15.72 6.49
C ASP A 179 -4.62 15.13 5.16
N TYR A 180 -5.81 14.53 5.14
CA TYR A 180 -6.35 13.91 3.93
C TYR A 180 -6.47 14.93 2.79
N ASP A 181 -5.89 14.61 1.65
CA ASP A 181 -6.05 15.37 0.42
C ASP A 181 -7.16 14.73 -0.44
N PRO A 182 -8.36 15.29 -0.46
CA PRO A 182 -9.48 14.72 -1.21
C PRO A 182 -9.31 14.82 -2.72
N TYR A 183 -8.40 15.66 -3.19
CA TYR A 183 -8.18 15.90 -4.62
C TYR A 183 -7.00 15.10 -5.19
N PHE A 184 -6.12 14.58 -4.34
CA PHE A 184 -5.00 13.80 -4.83
C PHE A 184 -5.49 12.51 -5.47
N GLY A 185 -4.98 12.21 -6.66
CA GLY A 185 -5.38 11.04 -7.43
C GLY A 185 -6.72 11.17 -8.16
N THR A 186 -7.44 12.29 -8.01
CA THR A 186 -8.60 12.58 -8.85
C THR A 186 -8.17 13.25 -10.16
N LEU A 187 -8.90 12.98 -11.23
CA LEU A 187 -8.69 13.72 -12.47
C LEU A 187 -9.01 15.21 -12.24
N PRO A 188 -8.21 16.12 -12.80
CA PRO A 188 -8.55 17.51 -12.78
C PRO A 188 -9.96 17.77 -13.31
N PRO A 189 -10.71 18.77 -12.79
CA PRO A 189 -12.03 19.10 -13.30
C PRO A 189 -12.04 19.28 -14.82
N GLY A 190 -12.96 18.61 -15.50
CA GLY A 190 -13.08 18.63 -16.96
C GLY A 190 -12.30 17.52 -17.69
N TRP A 191 -11.65 16.60 -16.96
CA TRP A 191 -10.95 15.45 -17.55
C TRP A 191 -11.74 14.14 -17.48
N GLU A 192 -12.86 14.14 -16.75
CA GLU A 192 -13.67 12.96 -16.49
C GLU A 192 -14.25 12.30 -17.75
N ASN A 193 -14.27 13.04 -18.87
CA ASN A 193 -14.90 12.64 -20.14
C ASN A 193 -13.92 12.62 -21.32
N LYS A 194 -12.62 12.46 -21.11
CA LYS A 194 -11.65 12.35 -22.21
C LYS A 194 -11.14 10.93 -22.38
#